data_2e97f379051716c2757ed737ace839d0
#
_entry.id   2e97f379051716c2757ed737ace839d0
#
_cell.length_a   1.000
_cell.length_b   1.000
_cell.length_c   1.000
_cell.angle_alpha   90.00
_cell.angle_beta   90.00
_cell.angle_gamma   90.00
#
_symmetry.space_group_name_H-M   'P 1'
#
loop_
_entity.id
_entity.type
_entity.pdbx_description
1 polymer ?
#
loop_
_entity_poly.entity_id
_entity_poly.type
_entity_poly.pdbx_seq_one_letter_code
_entity_poly.pdbx_strand_id
1 'polypeptide(L)'
;MFMNAIMELIDRGEYLSWKLPKNCHLFLTSNYDNGEYSVTSSLDEAQKTRMVTFNLGFDIEPYVKWMDQQQMDSRLINFAYLFREIFDRPCVNPRSYTMFTNSLSSIKDFNKELSLVNLITKGAFNDEDDTISTMFIQFLNNNLDKLIDPKDILKGDWDKVSVKIEDSVYRDGQYRPDIASVITTRLCTFIEEFFRTEKDNKATEKLCARLIDIIDYPKTLLSEDIMFRLLRYLTTKYSARCTKLTLNPKIRKKLLL
;
A
#
# COMPACT_ATOMS: atom_id res chain seq x y z
N MET A 1 -16.78 -37.80 2.54
CA MET A 1 -18.07 -37.33 3.13
C MET A 1 -18.20 -35.80 3.03
N PHE A 2 -17.24 -35.01 3.48
CA PHE A 2 -17.30 -33.53 3.46
C PHE A 2 -17.50 -32.94 2.04
N MET A 3 -16.74 -33.42 1.05
CA MET A 3 -16.81 -32.91 -0.32
C MET A 3 -18.18 -33.16 -1.00
N ASN A 4 -18.84 -34.28 -0.71
CA ASN A 4 -20.18 -34.56 -1.24
C ASN A 4 -21.22 -33.58 -0.66
N ALA A 5 -21.09 -33.22 0.60
CA ALA A 5 -21.97 -32.24 1.24
C ALA A 5 -21.81 -30.83 0.61
N ILE A 6 -20.58 -30.44 0.26
CA ILE A 6 -20.33 -29.19 -0.45
C ILE A 6 -20.96 -29.21 -1.85
N MET A 7 -20.87 -30.32 -2.57
CA MET A 7 -21.47 -30.48 -3.89
C MET A 7 -22.98 -30.32 -3.85
N GLU A 8 -23.65 -30.96 -2.89
CA GLU A 8 -25.10 -30.86 -2.74
C GLU A 8 -25.54 -29.43 -2.40
N LEU A 9 -24.75 -28.74 -1.57
CA LEU A 9 -24.97 -27.34 -1.22
C LEU A 9 -24.79 -26.41 -2.43
N ILE A 10 -23.78 -26.65 -3.28
CA ILE A 10 -23.53 -25.87 -4.50
C ILE A 10 -24.62 -26.08 -5.53
N ASP A 11 -25.00 -27.35 -5.80
CA ASP A 11 -25.95 -27.69 -6.86
C ASP A 11 -27.39 -27.34 -6.51
N ARG A 12 -27.79 -27.56 -5.26
CA ARG A 12 -29.21 -27.49 -4.82
C ARG A 12 -29.47 -26.35 -3.84
N GLY A 13 -28.42 -25.72 -3.29
CA GLY A 13 -28.56 -24.74 -2.21
C GLY A 13 -29.07 -25.36 -0.90
N GLU A 14 -28.97 -26.69 -0.75
CA GLU A 14 -29.46 -27.40 0.43
C GLU A 14 -28.51 -28.55 0.81
N TYR A 15 -28.48 -28.90 2.07
CA TYR A 15 -27.78 -30.05 2.60
C TYR A 15 -28.57 -30.65 3.76
N LEU A 16 -29.00 -31.91 3.60
CA LEU A 16 -29.92 -32.58 4.52
C LEU A 16 -31.21 -31.76 4.72
N SER A 17 -31.44 -31.28 5.96
CA SER A 17 -32.60 -30.46 6.34
C SER A 17 -32.34 -28.95 6.25
N TRP A 18 -31.10 -28.55 5.97
CA TRP A 18 -30.71 -27.13 5.90
C TRP A 18 -30.78 -26.63 4.45
N LYS A 19 -31.29 -25.39 4.29
CA LYS A 19 -31.37 -24.72 2.99
C LYS A 19 -30.67 -23.37 3.06
N LEU A 20 -29.93 -23.02 2.00
CA LEU A 20 -29.33 -21.71 1.84
C LEU A 20 -30.45 -20.66 1.80
N PRO A 21 -30.41 -19.63 2.67
CA PRO A 21 -31.41 -18.58 2.66
C PRO A 21 -31.47 -17.85 1.31
N LYS A 22 -32.65 -17.33 0.96
CA LYS A 22 -32.80 -16.51 -0.25
C LYS A 22 -31.86 -15.29 -0.18
N ASN A 23 -31.25 -14.93 -1.30
CA ASN A 23 -30.30 -13.83 -1.43
C ASN A 23 -28.93 -14.05 -0.72
N CYS A 24 -28.58 -15.30 -0.41
CA CYS A 24 -27.25 -15.67 0.04
C CYS A 24 -26.43 -16.23 -1.13
N HIS A 25 -25.13 -15.94 -1.14
CA HIS A 25 -24.17 -16.50 -2.07
C HIS A 25 -23.14 -17.34 -1.30
N LEU A 26 -22.74 -18.45 -1.88
CA LEU A 26 -21.73 -19.34 -1.31
C LEU A 26 -20.37 -18.99 -1.92
N PHE A 27 -19.39 -18.66 -1.07
CA PHE A 27 -18.01 -18.46 -1.46
C PHE A 27 -17.16 -19.55 -0.83
N LEU A 28 -16.37 -20.23 -1.65
CA LEU A 28 -15.37 -21.20 -1.22
C LEU A 28 -13.99 -20.60 -1.41
N THR A 29 -13.13 -20.74 -0.43
CA THR A 29 -11.73 -20.32 -0.51
C THR A 29 -10.83 -21.53 -0.33
N SER A 30 -9.81 -21.63 -1.16
CA SER A 30 -8.78 -22.67 -1.06
C SER A 30 -7.40 -22.08 -1.33
N ASN A 31 -6.37 -22.75 -0.85
CA ASN A 31 -5.02 -22.44 -1.28
C ASN A 31 -4.80 -22.90 -2.72
N TYR A 32 -3.86 -22.26 -3.39
CA TYR A 32 -3.44 -22.66 -4.73
C TYR A 32 -2.69 -23.97 -4.65
N ASP A 33 -3.02 -24.92 -5.54
CA ASP A 33 -2.33 -26.19 -5.65
C ASP A 33 -1.09 -26.00 -6.55
N ASN A 34 -0.01 -25.50 -5.96
CA ASN A 34 1.26 -25.28 -6.64
C ASN A 34 2.39 -26.20 -6.15
N GLY A 35 2.04 -27.23 -5.37
CA GLY A 35 3.01 -28.13 -4.75
C GLY A 35 3.69 -27.62 -3.47
N GLU A 36 3.52 -26.37 -3.12
CA GLU A 36 4.05 -25.78 -1.86
C GLU A 36 3.09 -26.03 -0.67
N TYR A 37 1.81 -26.17 -0.97
CA TYR A 37 0.79 -26.52 0.02
C TYR A 37 0.28 -27.94 -0.25
N SER A 38 0.40 -28.80 0.74
CA SER A 38 -0.27 -30.10 0.72
C SER A 38 -1.77 -29.90 0.80
N VAL A 39 -2.43 -29.77 -0.35
CA VAL A 39 -3.90 -29.76 -0.42
C VAL A 39 -4.36 -31.19 -0.27
N THR A 40 -4.91 -31.54 0.88
CA THR A 40 -5.37 -32.90 1.21
C THR A 40 -6.52 -33.39 0.32
N SER A 41 -7.18 -32.51 -0.42
CA SER A 41 -8.13 -32.84 -1.49
C SER A 41 -8.21 -31.70 -2.50
N SER A 42 -7.61 -31.88 -3.68
CA SER A 42 -7.86 -31.02 -4.83
C SER A 42 -9.33 -31.14 -5.26
N LEU A 43 -9.94 -30.04 -5.68
CA LEU A 43 -11.26 -30.07 -6.32
C LEU A 43 -11.16 -30.91 -7.61
N ASP A 44 -12.03 -31.89 -7.76
CA ASP A 44 -12.12 -32.65 -9.01
C ASP A 44 -12.74 -31.80 -10.14
N GLU A 45 -12.67 -32.30 -11.38
CA GLU A 45 -13.19 -31.58 -12.54
C GLU A 45 -14.71 -31.35 -12.43
N ALA A 46 -15.46 -32.31 -11.85
CA ALA A 46 -16.91 -32.19 -11.66
C ALA A 46 -17.23 -31.04 -10.67
N GLN A 47 -16.39 -30.80 -9.68
CA GLN A 47 -16.54 -29.69 -8.73
C GLN A 47 -16.18 -28.34 -9.36
N LYS A 48 -15.08 -28.30 -10.12
CA LYS A 48 -14.64 -27.06 -10.79
C LYS A 48 -15.66 -26.54 -11.79
N THR A 49 -16.36 -27.46 -12.52
CA THR A 49 -17.38 -27.07 -13.52
C THR A 49 -18.65 -26.45 -12.92
N ARG A 50 -18.88 -26.62 -11.61
CA ARG A 50 -20.06 -26.08 -10.91
C ARG A 50 -19.79 -24.72 -10.23
N MET A 51 -18.60 -24.21 -10.32
CA MET A 51 -18.18 -22.98 -9.67
C MET A 51 -17.51 -22.01 -10.64
N VAL A 52 -17.65 -20.72 -10.38
CA VAL A 52 -16.83 -19.71 -11.05
C VAL A 52 -15.58 -19.53 -10.20
N THR A 53 -14.42 -19.89 -10.74
CA THR A 53 -13.15 -19.83 -10.05
C THR A 53 -12.44 -18.50 -10.37
N PHE A 54 -12.02 -17.81 -9.33
CA PHE A 54 -11.21 -16.60 -9.43
C PHE A 54 -9.87 -16.82 -8.72
N ASN A 55 -8.79 -16.59 -9.44
CA ASN A 55 -7.47 -16.55 -8.82
C ASN A 55 -7.20 -15.14 -8.29
N LEU A 56 -7.03 -15.03 -6.97
CA LEU A 56 -6.67 -13.78 -6.31
C LEU A 56 -5.15 -13.70 -6.22
N GLY A 57 -4.54 -12.84 -7.03
CA GLY A 57 -3.14 -12.47 -6.89
C GLY A 57 -2.94 -11.44 -5.78
N PHE A 58 -1.74 -11.42 -5.21
CA PHE A 58 -1.34 -10.37 -4.29
C PHE A 58 -0.97 -9.10 -5.08
N ASP A 59 -1.48 -7.96 -4.62
CA ASP A 59 -1.10 -6.63 -5.10
C ASP A 59 -0.68 -5.79 -3.91
N ILE A 60 0.52 -5.23 -3.99
CA ILE A 60 1.12 -4.44 -2.91
C ILE A 60 0.34 -3.14 -2.66
N GLU A 61 -0.18 -2.49 -3.69
CA GLU A 61 -0.82 -1.18 -3.55
C GLU A 61 -2.10 -1.21 -2.69
N PRO A 62 -3.08 -2.12 -2.92
CA PRO A 62 -4.23 -2.27 -2.03
C PRO A 62 -3.84 -2.67 -0.61
N TYR A 63 -2.80 -3.52 -0.46
CA TYR A 63 -2.35 -3.96 0.84
C TYR A 63 -1.76 -2.81 1.66
N VAL A 64 -0.87 -2.04 1.08
CA VAL A 64 -0.26 -0.88 1.75
C VAL A 64 -1.30 0.20 2.06
N LYS A 65 -2.26 0.42 1.17
CA LYS A 65 -3.40 1.31 1.43
C LYS A 65 -4.20 0.84 2.66
N TRP A 66 -4.42 -0.46 2.78
CA TRP A 66 -5.05 -1.04 3.96
C TRP A 66 -4.20 -0.81 5.22
N MET A 67 -2.88 -1.00 5.15
CA MET A 67 -1.97 -0.72 6.27
C MET A 67 -2.04 0.74 6.73
N ASP A 68 -2.08 1.70 5.79
CA ASP A 68 -2.27 3.13 6.11
C ASP A 68 -3.63 3.39 6.79
N GLN A 69 -4.70 2.75 6.34
CA GLN A 69 -6.04 2.85 6.96
C GLN A 69 -6.08 2.27 8.37
N GLN A 70 -5.32 1.19 8.61
CA GLN A 70 -5.15 0.60 9.94
C GLN A 70 -4.18 1.38 10.84
N GLN A 71 -3.61 2.50 10.35
CA GLN A 71 -2.64 3.32 11.07
C GLN A 71 -1.40 2.52 11.54
N MET A 72 -0.97 1.58 10.72
CA MET A 72 0.24 0.80 10.98
C MET A 72 1.49 1.70 10.90
N ASP A 73 2.61 1.17 11.40
CA ASP A 73 3.88 1.91 11.45
C ASP A 73 4.33 2.32 10.03
N SER A 74 4.40 3.64 9.80
CA SER A 74 4.74 4.21 8.50
C SER A 74 6.13 3.81 8.01
N ARG A 75 7.06 3.50 8.92
CA ARG A 75 8.41 3.00 8.58
C ARG A 75 8.32 1.66 7.84
N LEU A 76 7.45 0.78 8.32
CA LEU A 76 7.26 -0.55 7.73
C LEU A 76 6.42 -0.49 6.44
N ILE A 77 5.50 0.47 6.35
CA ILE A 77 4.84 0.79 5.08
C ILE A 77 5.86 1.24 4.03
N ASN A 78 6.83 2.09 4.40
CA ASN A 78 7.91 2.50 3.50
C ASN A 78 8.77 1.32 3.05
N PHE A 79 9.09 0.41 3.98
CA PHE A 79 9.84 -0.80 3.64
C PHE A 79 9.11 -1.69 2.63
N ALA A 80 7.82 -1.93 2.83
CA ALA A 80 6.99 -2.69 1.90
C ALA A 80 6.96 -2.06 0.48
N TYR A 81 6.90 -0.74 0.38
CA TYR A 81 6.90 -0.04 -0.90
C TYR A 81 8.24 -0.10 -1.62
N LEU A 82 9.34 0.05 -0.88
CA LEU A 82 10.68 0.11 -1.44
C LEU A 82 11.22 -1.26 -1.83
N PHE A 83 10.83 -2.28 -1.09
CA PHE A 83 11.33 -3.66 -1.26
C PHE A 83 10.17 -4.62 -1.56
N ARG A 84 9.32 -4.24 -2.52
CA ARG A 84 8.12 -5.02 -2.89
C ARG A 84 8.44 -6.45 -3.34
N GLU A 85 9.65 -6.68 -3.84
CA GLU A 85 10.16 -7.99 -4.24
C GLU A 85 10.24 -9.01 -3.10
N ILE A 86 10.20 -8.56 -1.82
CA ILE A 86 10.13 -9.51 -0.70
C ILE A 86 8.84 -10.33 -0.72
N PHE A 87 7.76 -9.79 -1.29
CA PHE A 87 6.47 -10.48 -1.39
C PHE A 87 6.43 -11.58 -2.47
N ASP A 88 7.47 -11.68 -3.30
CA ASP A 88 7.64 -12.78 -4.24
C ASP A 88 8.19 -14.04 -3.55
N ARG A 89 8.60 -13.94 -2.28
CA ARG A 89 9.12 -15.07 -1.50
C ARG A 89 7.98 -15.85 -0.83
N PRO A 90 8.05 -17.19 -0.82
CA PRO A 90 6.98 -18.05 -0.28
C PRO A 90 6.58 -17.75 1.17
N CYS A 91 7.55 -17.34 2.00
CA CYS A 91 7.34 -17.05 3.42
C CYS A 91 6.78 -15.64 3.68
N VAL A 92 6.76 -14.75 2.67
CA VAL A 92 6.28 -13.38 2.80
C VAL A 92 4.91 -13.24 2.17
N ASN A 93 3.92 -13.03 2.99
CA ASN A 93 2.56 -12.76 2.55
C ASN A 93 1.94 -11.66 3.44
N PRO A 94 0.77 -11.12 3.11
CA PRO A 94 0.14 -10.06 3.90
C PRO A 94 -0.02 -10.40 5.39
N ARG A 95 -0.27 -11.67 5.73
CA ARG A 95 -0.42 -12.09 7.12
C ARG A 95 0.92 -12.06 7.86
N SER A 96 1.97 -12.69 7.30
CA SER A 96 3.30 -12.70 7.94
C SER A 96 3.87 -11.29 8.03
N TYR A 97 3.66 -10.46 7.01
CA TYR A 97 4.09 -9.06 7.04
C TYR A 97 3.33 -8.23 8.09
N THR A 98 2.02 -8.44 8.24
CA THR A 98 1.23 -7.80 9.30
C THR A 98 1.71 -8.21 10.70
N MET A 99 2.03 -9.49 10.91
CA MET A 99 2.61 -9.97 12.16
C MET A 99 3.98 -9.32 12.44
N PHE A 100 4.83 -9.24 11.43
CA PHE A 100 6.11 -8.54 11.50
C PHE A 100 5.93 -7.07 11.90
N THR A 101 5.02 -6.35 11.24
CA THR A 101 4.71 -4.96 11.54
C THR A 101 4.26 -4.79 13.00
N ASN A 102 3.36 -5.64 13.46
CA ASN A 102 2.85 -5.60 14.83
C ASN A 102 3.97 -5.89 15.87
N SER A 103 4.87 -6.81 15.55
CA SER A 103 5.98 -7.17 16.42
C SER A 103 6.99 -6.03 16.60
N LEU A 104 7.16 -5.18 15.58
CA LEU A 104 8.07 -4.04 15.61
C LEU A 104 7.41 -2.73 16.09
N SER A 105 6.08 -2.67 16.19
CA SER A 105 5.33 -1.43 16.48
C SER A 105 5.71 -0.75 17.80
N SER A 106 6.15 -1.52 18.79
CA SER A 106 6.58 -1.00 20.10
C SER A 106 7.99 -0.40 20.09
N ILE A 107 8.79 -0.68 19.05
CA ILE A 107 10.19 -0.23 18.97
C ILE A 107 10.24 1.18 18.40
N LYS A 108 10.61 2.14 19.23
CA LYS A 108 10.66 3.56 18.82
C LYS A 108 11.83 3.87 17.87
N ASP A 109 12.98 3.25 18.10
CA ASP A 109 14.20 3.50 17.33
C ASP A 109 14.82 2.17 16.92
N PHE A 110 14.63 1.79 15.67
CA PHE A 110 15.13 0.52 15.12
C PHE A 110 16.65 0.44 15.12
N ASN A 111 17.35 1.57 14.98
CA ASN A 111 18.82 1.58 14.94
C ASN A 111 19.42 1.29 16.32
N LYS A 112 18.73 1.66 17.42
CA LYS A 112 19.18 1.34 18.78
C LYS A 112 18.94 -0.12 19.14
N GLU A 113 17.90 -0.72 18.58
CA GLU A 113 17.47 -2.09 18.87
C GLU A 113 17.79 -3.05 17.71
N LEU A 114 18.87 -2.76 16.95
CA LEU A 114 19.15 -3.43 15.67
C LEU A 114 19.22 -4.96 15.80
N SER A 115 19.80 -5.48 16.88
CA SER A 115 19.89 -6.93 17.12
C SER A 115 18.53 -7.58 17.32
N LEU A 116 17.63 -6.92 18.07
CA LEU A 116 16.25 -7.40 18.27
C LEU A 116 15.45 -7.31 16.99
N VAL A 117 15.57 -6.20 16.27
CA VAL A 117 14.90 -5.98 14.99
C VAL A 117 15.32 -7.04 13.96
N ASN A 118 16.61 -7.35 13.89
CA ASN A 118 17.12 -8.40 13.01
C ASN A 118 16.56 -9.79 13.39
N LEU A 119 16.52 -10.11 14.68
CA LEU A 119 15.97 -11.38 15.17
C LEU A 119 14.48 -11.51 14.84
N ILE A 120 13.70 -10.45 15.04
CA ILE A 120 12.27 -10.42 14.71
C ILE A 120 12.07 -10.58 13.20
N THR A 121 12.87 -9.90 12.37
CA THR A 121 12.77 -9.99 10.91
C THR A 121 13.02 -11.42 10.43
N LYS A 122 14.09 -12.05 10.91
CA LYS A 122 14.41 -13.44 10.58
C LYS A 122 13.29 -14.40 11.00
N GLY A 123 12.79 -14.26 12.23
CA GLY A 123 11.73 -15.14 12.75
C GLY A 123 10.40 -14.96 12.06
N ALA A 124 10.03 -13.71 11.71
CA ALA A 124 8.75 -13.40 11.07
C ALA A 124 8.61 -13.99 9.67
N PHE A 125 9.73 -14.09 8.93
CA PHE A 125 9.74 -14.51 7.53
C PHE A 125 10.45 -15.85 7.31
N ASN A 126 10.88 -16.51 8.36
CA ASN A 126 11.72 -17.73 8.24
C ASN A 126 12.89 -17.50 7.26
N ASP A 127 13.59 -16.36 7.45
CA ASP A 127 14.62 -15.83 6.54
C ASP A 127 15.95 -16.55 6.76
N GLU A 128 16.03 -17.80 6.30
CA GLU A 128 17.19 -18.68 6.49
C GLU A 128 18.45 -18.18 5.73
N ASP A 129 18.24 -17.49 4.60
CA ASP A 129 19.31 -16.93 3.75
C ASP A 129 19.69 -15.49 4.08
N ASP A 130 19.15 -14.93 5.15
CA ASP A 130 19.39 -13.56 5.62
C ASP A 130 19.08 -12.45 4.60
N THR A 131 18.34 -12.73 3.55
CA THR A 131 18.09 -11.77 2.49
C THR A 131 17.18 -10.64 2.94
N ILE A 132 16.03 -10.97 3.54
CA ILE A 132 15.05 -9.96 3.99
C ILE A 132 15.63 -9.12 5.13
N SER A 133 16.30 -9.76 6.07
CA SER A 133 16.97 -9.09 7.18
C SER A 133 18.08 -8.16 6.70
N THR A 134 18.85 -8.56 5.70
CA THR A 134 19.87 -7.71 5.07
C THR A 134 19.24 -6.50 4.36
N MET A 135 18.17 -6.71 3.60
CA MET A 135 17.40 -5.63 2.96
C MET A 135 16.85 -4.65 4.00
N PHE A 136 16.33 -5.16 5.12
CA PHE A 136 15.80 -4.31 6.18
C PHE A 136 16.90 -3.49 6.88
N ILE A 137 18.06 -4.08 7.14
CA ILE A 137 19.22 -3.37 7.67
C ILE A 137 19.71 -2.29 6.69
N GLN A 138 19.76 -2.58 5.41
CA GLN A 138 20.10 -1.57 4.38
C GLN A 138 19.09 -0.42 4.35
N PHE A 139 17.80 -0.73 4.48
CA PHE A 139 16.74 0.26 4.60
C PHE A 139 16.98 1.20 5.78
N LEU A 140 17.31 0.67 6.95
CA LEU A 140 17.61 1.45 8.14
C LEU A 140 18.90 2.29 7.99
N ASN A 141 19.98 1.67 7.50
CA ASN A 141 21.25 2.34 7.29
C ASN A 141 21.17 3.52 6.30
N ASN A 142 20.24 3.45 5.35
CA ASN A 142 19.96 4.54 4.42
C ASN A 142 18.94 5.56 4.96
N ASN A 143 18.52 5.44 6.22
CA ASN A 143 17.50 6.28 6.88
C ASN A 143 16.16 6.33 6.14
N LEU A 144 15.79 5.28 5.41
CA LEU A 144 14.54 5.21 4.65
C LEU A 144 13.32 4.98 5.55
N ASP A 145 13.55 4.58 6.79
CA ASP A 145 12.55 4.53 7.86
C ASP A 145 12.04 5.92 8.28
N LYS A 146 12.83 6.97 7.99
CA LYS A 146 12.53 8.37 8.37
C LYS A 146 11.81 9.16 7.29
N LEU A 147 11.32 8.51 6.24
CA LEU A 147 10.56 9.21 5.20
C LEU A 147 9.31 9.85 5.79
N ILE A 148 9.00 11.03 5.26
CA ILE A 148 7.89 11.84 5.76
C ILE A 148 6.54 11.18 5.48
N ASP A 149 5.65 11.24 6.47
CA ASP A 149 4.28 10.73 6.33
C ASP A 149 3.43 11.68 5.46
N PRO A 150 2.54 11.18 4.59
CA PRO A 150 1.62 11.99 3.80
C PRO A 150 0.80 13.00 4.62
N LYS A 151 0.40 12.63 5.84
CA LYS A 151 -0.35 13.53 6.74
C LYS A 151 0.49 14.74 7.13
N ASP A 152 1.77 14.53 7.40
CA ASP A 152 2.70 15.61 7.76
C ASP A 152 2.98 16.51 6.56
N ILE A 153 3.08 15.94 5.35
CA ILE A 153 3.23 16.73 4.12
C ILE A 153 2.05 17.70 3.95
N LEU A 154 0.82 17.24 4.22
CA LEU A 154 -0.37 18.05 3.98
C LEU A 154 -0.72 19.01 5.12
N LYS A 155 -0.38 18.70 6.35
CA LYS A 155 -0.79 19.46 7.54
C LYS A 155 0.35 20.19 8.25
N GLY A 156 1.59 19.79 8.00
CA GLY A 156 2.77 20.36 8.66
C GLY A 156 3.11 21.78 8.18
N ASP A 157 4.00 22.41 8.89
CA ASP A 157 4.61 23.69 8.50
C ASP A 157 5.42 23.51 7.20
N TRP A 158 5.08 24.27 6.14
CA TRP A 158 5.64 24.06 4.81
C TRP A 158 7.16 24.25 4.77
N ASP A 159 7.69 25.23 5.46
CA ASP A 159 9.13 25.51 5.45
C ASP A 159 9.93 24.32 6.02
N LYS A 160 9.41 23.66 7.05
CA LYS A 160 10.03 22.46 7.62
C LYS A 160 9.80 21.21 6.79
N VAL A 161 8.60 21.08 6.25
CA VAL A 161 8.18 19.93 5.43
C VAL A 161 8.95 19.87 4.13
N SER A 162 9.10 21.01 3.43
CA SER A 162 9.81 21.08 2.15
C SER A 162 11.29 20.69 2.30
N VAL A 163 11.95 21.17 3.34
CA VAL A 163 13.34 20.79 3.64
C VAL A 163 13.45 19.31 3.96
N LYS A 164 12.53 18.76 4.76
CA LYS A 164 12.55 17.33 5.10
C LYS A 164 12.32 16.43 3.89
N ILE A 165 11.45 16.84 2.95
CA ILE A 165 11.27 16.11 1.69
C ILE A 165 12.55 16.24 0.84
N GLU A 166 13.09 17.44 0.69
CA GLU A 166 14.32 17.70 -0.06
C GLU A 166 15.47 16.83 0.45
N ASP A 167 15.73 16.81 1.76
CA ASP A 167 16.76 15.98 2.39
C ASP A 167 16.55 14.48 2.15
N SER A 168 15.30 14.05 2.00
CA SER A 168 14.96 12.64 1.71
C SER A 168 15.22 12.28 0.25
N VAL A 169 14.86 13.19 -0.68
CA VAL A 169 14.91 12.91 -2.14
C VAL A 169 16.21 13.38 -2.80
N TYR A 170 17.08 14.10 -2.09
CA TYR A 170 18.42 14.46 -2.56
C TYR A 170 19.49 13.88 -1.63
N ARG A 171 20.47 13.21 -2.20
CA ARG A 171 21.64 12.72 -1.48
C ARG A 171 22.90 13.17 -2.24
N ASP A 172 23.79 13.85 -1.55
CA ASP A 172 25.02 14.41 -2.16
C ASP A 172 24.74 15.25 -3.43
N GLY A 173 23.63 15.99 -3.40
CA GLY A 173 23.18 16.83 -4.51
C GLY A 173 22.51 16.07 -5.67
N GLN A 174 22.43 14.74 -5.60
CA GLN A 174 21.77 13.91 -6.62
C GLN A 174 20.32 13.60 -6.24
N TYR A 175 19.42 13.78 -7.19
CA TYR A 175 18.00 13.43 -7.03
C TYR A 175 17.80 11.92 -7.02
N ARG A 176 16.96 11.43 -6.11
CA ARG A 176 16.61 10.03 -5.92
C ARG A 176 15.17 9.75 -6.36
N PRO A 177 14.95 9.38 -7.63
CA PRO A 177 13.60 9.18 -8.17
C PRO A 177 12.87 7.98 -7.51
N ASP A 178 13.62 6.98 -7.00
CA ASP A 178 13.08 5.86 -6.26
C ASP A 178 12.34 6.32 -4.99
N ILE A 179 13.00 7.13 -4.16
CA ILE A 179 12.43 7.69 -2.93
C ILE A 179 11.29 8.66 -3.25
N ALA A 180 11.51 9.56 -4.20
CA ALA A 180 10.47 10.50 -4.63
C ALA A 180 9.21 9.79 -5.11
N SER A 181 9.35 8.67 -5.84
CA SER A 181 8.22 7.87 -6.30
C SER A 181 7.44 7.26 -5.14
N VAL A 182 8.11 6.74 -4.11
CA VAL A 182 7.45 6.19 -2.91
C VAL A 182 6.66 7.26 -2.17
N ILE A 183 7.31 8.39 -1.85
CA ILE A 183 6.65 9.51 -1.15
C ILE A 183 5.45 10.00 -1.96
N THR A 184 5.61 10.15 -3.29
CA THR A 184 4.55 10.63 -4.17
C THR A 184 3.39 9.65 -4.25
N THR A 185 3.66 8.35 -4.39
CA THR A 185 2.61 7.31 -4.47
C THR A 185 1.79 7.28 -3.19
N ARG A 186 2.44 7.29 -2.02
CA ARG A 186 1.74 7.35 -0.73
C ARG A 186 0.91 8.63 -0.59
N LEU A 187 1.46 9.77 -1.00
CA LEU A 187 0.75 11.05 -0.98
C LEU A 187 -0.48 11.01 -1.90
N CYS A 188 -0.36 10.45 -3.11
CA CYS A 188 -1.48 10.30 -4.04
C CYS A 188 -2.58 9.43 -3.46
N THR A 189 -2.23 8.26 -2.90
CA THR A 189 -3.19 7.35 -2.24
C THR A 189 -3.95 8.06 -1.13
N PHE A 190 -3.24 8.82 -0.30
CA PHE A 190 -3.86 9.59 0.78
C PHE A 190 -4.81 10.68 0.26
N ILE A 191 -4.41 11.40 -0.78
CA ILE A 191 -5.22 12.47 -1.39
C ILE A 191 -6.47 11.91 -2.07
N GLU A 192 -6.36 10.79 -2.79
CA GLU A 192 -7.52 10.13 -3.40
C GLU A 192 -8.55 9.70 -2.35
N GLU A 193 -8.09 9.12 -1.25
CA GLU A 193 -8.95 8.75 -0.13
C GLU A 193 -9.60 9.98 0.51
N PHE A 194 -8.82 11.05 0.73
CA PHE A 194 -9.32 12.31 1.25
C PHE A 194 -10.45 12.86 0.38
N PHE A 195 -10.29 12.92 -0.94
CA PHE A 195 -11.34 13.43 -1.84
C PHE A 195 -12.56 12.53 -1.90
N ARG A 196 -12.42 11.25 -1.60
CA ARG A 196 -13.54 10.29 -1.56
C ARG A 196 -14.36 10.44 -0.28
N THR A 197 -13.72 10.69 0.85
CA THR A 197 -14.35 10.69 2.19
C THR A 197 -14.71 12.08 2.68
N GLU A 198 -13.85 13.07 2.45
CA GLU A 198 -14.02 14.44 2.93
C GLU A 198 -14.91 15.25 2.00
N LYS A 199 -15.88 15.97 2.57
CA LYS A 199 -16.80 16.86 1.84
C LYS A 199 -16.59 18.34 2.18
N ASP A 200 -15.75 18.66 3.19
CA ASP A 200 -15.48 20.04 3.58
C ASP A 200 -14.67 20.78 2.52
N ASN A 201 -15.23 21.87 2.03
CA ASN A 201 -14.57 22.72 1.02
C ASN A 201 -13.32 23.42 1.58
N LYS A 202 -13.32 23.83 2.86
CA LYS A 202 -12.16 24.51 3.47
C LYS A 202 -10.96 23.55 3.60
N ALA A 203 -11.22 22.30 3.99
CA ALA A 203 -10.18 21.26 4.04
C ALA A 203 -9.62 20.98 2.64
N THR A 204 -10.50 20.90 1.63
CA THR A 204 -10.10 20.73 0.22
C THR A 204 -9.26 21.89 -0.29
N GLU A 205 -9.63 23.13 0.03
CA GLU A 205 -8.86 24.32 -0.37
C GLU A 205 -7.45 24.35 0.23
N LYS A 206 -7.30 23.97 1.50
CA LYS A 206 -5.99 23.86 2.16
C LYS A 206 -5.11 22.80 1.47
N LEU A 207 -5.70 21.66 1.12
CA LEU A 207 -4.99 20.61 0.41
C LEU A 207 -4.55 21.07 -0.99
N CYS A 208 -5.44 21.72 -1.74
CA CYS A 208 -5.10 22.29 -3.05
C CYS A 208 -3.97 23.34 -2.95
N ALA A 209 -4.00 24.20 -1.92
CA ALA A 209 -2.93 25.16 -1.68
C ALA A 209 -1.60 24.46 -1.43
N ARG A 210 -1.58 23.42 -0.60
CA ARG A 210 -0.38 22.61 -0.34
C ARG A 210 0.18 21.95 -1.61
N LEU A 211 -0.67 21.43 -2.49
CA LEU A 211 -0.24 20.88 -3.78
C LEU A 211 0.41 21.95 -4.66
N ILE A 212 -0.11 23.19 -4.62
CA ILE A 212 0.50 24.32 -5.32
C ILE A 212 1.87 24.64 -4.74
N ASP A 213 2.01 24.71 -3.40
CA ASP A 213 3.30 24.95 -2.74
C ASP A 213 4.35 23.90 -3.17
N ILE A 214 3.96 22.63 -3.25
CA ILE A 214 4.84 21.55 -3.72
C ILE A 214 5.29 21.76 -5.17
N ILE A 215 4.38 22.15 -6.06
CA ILE A 215 4.65 22.32 -7.50
C ILE A 215 5.45 23.59 -7.76
N ASP A 216 5.24 24.61 -6.94
CA ASP A 216 5.92 25.90 -7.07
C ASP A 216 7.30 25.91 -6.41
N TYR A 217 7.65 24.85 -5.66
CA TYR A 217 8.96 24.73 -5.04
C TYR A 217 10.11 24.77 -6.07
N PRO A 218 11.24 25.42 -5.80
CA PRO A 218 12.32 25.62 -6.76
C PRO A 218 12.96 24.32 -7.28
N LYS A 219 12.96 23.27 -6.46
CA LYS A 219 13.50 21.96 -6.81
C LYS A 219 12.40 20.92 -6.94
N THR A 220 12.64 19.87 -7.71
CA THR A 220 11.71 18.73 -7.83
C THR A 220 11.71 17.95 -6.52
N LEU A 221 10.61 18.03 -5.76
CA LEU A 221 10.46 17.30 -4.49
C LEU A 221 9.80 15.93 -4.66
N LEU A 222 8.96 15.76 -5.68
CA LEU A 222 8.14 14.57 -5.88
C LEU A 222 8.27 14.07 -7.33
N SER A 223 7.86 12.82 -7.57
CA SER A 223 7.84 12.26 -8.92
C SER A 223 6.87 13.02 -9.81
N GLU A 224 7.37 13.66 -10.87
CA GLU A 224 6.57 14.51 -11.77
C GLU A 224 5.48 13.71 -12.50
N ASP A 225 5.78 12.50 -12.95
CA ASP A 225 4.84 11.66 -13.70
C ASP A 225 3.67 11.20 -12.84
N ILE A 226 3.96 10.83 -11.58
CA ILE A 226 2.93 10.39 -10.64
C ILE A 226 2.08 11.61 -10.21
N MET A 227 2.71 12.75 -9.96
CA MET A 227 2.01 14.00 -9.64
C MET A 227 1.13 14.48 -10.80
N PHE A 228 1.60 14.34 -12.03
CA PHE A 228 0.81 14.69 -13.21
C PHE A 228 -0.48 13.84 -13.29
N ARG A 229 -0.39 12.54 -13.09
CA ARG A 229 -1.56 11.64 -13.06
C ARG A 229 -2.56 12.05 -11.97
N LEU A 230 -2.07 12.34 -10.77
CA LEU A 230 -2.91 12.82 -9.67
C LEU A 230 -3.61 14.13 -10.03
N LEU A 231 -2.88 15.12 -10.53
CA LEU A 231 -3.44 16.42 -10.89
C LEU A 231 -4.51 16.28 -11.97
N ARG A 232 -4.26 15.47 -12.99
CA ARG A 232 -5.23 15.17 -14.05
C ARG A 232 -6.48 14.51 -13.48
N TYR A 233 -6.32 13.53 -12.60
CA TYR A 233 -7.44 12.88 -11.92
C TYR A 233 -8.28 13.86 -11.11
N LEU A 234 -7.64 14.70 -10.28
CA LEU A 234 -8.34 15.68 -9.43
C LEU A 234 -9.07 16.75 -10.26
N THR A 235 -8.42 17.30 -11.27
CA THR A 235 -9.00 18.35 -12.12
C THR A 235 -10.11 17.84 -13.02
N THR A 236 -10.11 16.54 -13.38
CA THR A 236 -11.18 15.93 -14.17
C THR A 236 -12.35 15.51 -13.30
N LYS A 237 -12.09 14.76 -12.24
CA LYS A 237 -13.16 14.15 -11.42
C LYS A 237 -13.73 15.10 -10.36
N TYR A 238 -12.92 16.01 -9.84
CA TYR A 238 -13.28 16.93 -8.76
C TYR A 238 -13.09 18.40 -9.15
N SER A 239 -13.34 18.75 -10.43
CA SER A 239 -13.08 20.08 -11.00
C SER A 239 -13.65 21.23 -10.18
N ALA A 240 -14.90 21.11 -9.71
CA ALA A 240 -15.57 22.11 -8.89
C ALA A 240 -14.90 22.37 -7.54
N ARG A 241 -14.26 21.34 -6.96
CA ARG A 241 -13.55 21.42 -5.67
C ARG A 241 -12.07 21.82 -5.84
N CYS A 242 -11.52 21.66 -7.05
CA CYS A 242 -10.12 21.88 -7.37
C CYS A 242 -9.87 23.10 -8.25
N THR A 243 -10.74 24.11 -8.20
CA THR A 243 -10.64 25.32 -9.03
C THR A 243 -9.30 26.03 -8.89
N LYS A 244 -8.71 26.07 -7.68
CA LYS A 244 -7.39 26.67 -7.46
C LYS A 244 -6.28 25.94 -8.24
N LEU A 245 -6.34 24.61 -8.37
CA LEU A 245 -5.38 23.84 -9.16
C LEU A 245 -5.51 24.16 -10.65
N THR A 246 -6.74 24.26 -11.17
CA THR A 246 -7.00 24.56 -12.59
C THR A 246 -6.61 25.99 -12.99
N LEU A 247 -6.60 26.92 -12.03
CA LEU A 247 -6.19 28.30 -12.24
C LEU A 247 -4.68 28.52 -12.13
N ASN A 248 -3.93 27.59 -11.54
CA ASN A 248 -2.47 27.74 -11.42
C ASN A 248 -1.79 27.59 -12.79
N PRO A 249 -0.98 28.59 -13.24
CA PRO A 249 -0.40 28.60 -14.59
C PRO A 249 0.55 27.42 -14.87
N LYS A 250 1.33 27.00 -13.85
CA LYS A 250 2.27 25.88 -14.00
C LYS A 250 1.53 24.55 -14.16
N ILE A 251 0.47 24.33 -13.35
CA ILE A 251 -0.38 23.14 -13.46
C ILE A 251 -1.09 23.12 -14.81
N ARG A 252 -1.65 24.24 -15.21
CA ARG A 252 -2.35 24.37 -16.49
C ARG A 252 -1.44 24.06 -17.67
N LYS A 253 -0.20 24.56 -17.64
CA LYS A 253 0.79 24.25 -18.67
C LYS A 253 1.13 22.75 -18.70
N LYS A 254 1.28 22.11 -17.54
CA LYS A 254 1.56 20.65 -17.44
C LYS A 254 0.36 19.80 -17.90
N LEU A 255 -0.87 20.25 -17.69
CA LEU A 255 -2.09 19.50 -18.08
C LEU A 255 -2.45 19.64 -19.57
N LEU A 256 -1.95 20.66 -20.25
CA LEU A 256 -2.19 20.92 -21.67
C LEU A 256 -1.13 20.29 -22.59
N LEU A 257 -0.06 19.76 -22.01
CA LEU A 257 0.98 18.98 -22.70
C LEU A 257 0.67 17.50 -22.66
#